data_de3a2b5fd031620aa2360a559302dff6
#
_entry.id   de3a2b5fd031620aa2360a559302dff6
#
_cell.length_a   1.000
_cell.length_b   1.000
_cell.length_c   1.000
_cell.angle_alpha   90.00
_cell.angle_beta   90.00
_cell.angle_gamma   90.00
#
_symmetry.space_group_name_H-M   'P 1'
#
loop_
_entity.id
_entity.type
_entity.pdbx_description
1 polymer ?
#
loop_
_entity_poly.entity_id
_entity_poly.type
_entity_poly.pdbx_seq_one_letter_code
_entity_poly.pdbx_strand_id
1 'polypeptide(L)'
;MPIRIPHDHPSLPGHFPGRPVVPGVVVLDRVLAAIEAEAGPLRALRLPQAKFLQPLLPGQAAEVALEPAGEGRWRFRVTREGALLASGEVVRDEGADAA
;
A
#
# COMPACT_ATOMS: atom_id res chain seq x y z
N MET A 1 -9.02 -2.87 5.75
CA MET A 1 -8.94 -1.46 6.10
C MET A 1 -9.32 -0.61 4.89
N PRO A 2 -10.36 0.17 4.99
CA PRO A 2 -10.75 1.02 3.87
C PRO A 2 -9.77 2.17 3.68
N ILE A 3 -9.50 2.51 2.43
CA ILE A 3 -8.64 3.65 2.09
C ILE A 3 -9.33 4.48 1.01
N ARG A 4 -9.02 5.78 1.01
CA ARG A 4 -9.46 6.71 -0.03
C ARG A 4 -8.44 7.82 -0.13
N ILE A 5 -7.92 8.04 -1.31
CA ILE A 5 -6.97 9.12 -1.55
C ILE A 5 -7.75 10.32 -2.08
N PRO A 6 -7.72 11.47 -1.39
CA PRO A 6 -8.50 12.63 -1.83
C PRO A 6 -7.96 13.22 -3.13
N HIS A 7 -8.82 13.93 -3.85
CA HIS A 7 -8.46 14.57 -5.12
C HIS A 7 -7.34 15.61 -4.96
N ASP A 8 -7.22 16.20 -3.78
CA ASP A 8 -6.23 17.24 -3.49
C ASP A 8 -4.96 16.71 -2.82
N HIS A 9 -4.74 15.38 -2.88
CA HIS A 9 -3.54 14.79 -2.30
C HIS A 9 -2.30 15.41 -2.95
N PRO A 10 -1.27 15.78 -2.15
CA PRO A 10 -0.09 16.48 -2.68
C PRO A 10 0.69 15.73 -3.76
N SER A 11 0.57 14.41 -3.80
CA SER A 11 1.27 13.60 -4.80
C SER A 11 0.58 13.56 -6.17
N LEU A 12 -0.64 14.12 -6.29
CA LEU A 12 -1.40 14.04 -7.53
C LEU A 12 -1.06 15.16 -8.53
N PRO A 13 -0.86 16.42 -8.11
CA PRO A 13 -0.54 17.49 -9.06
C PRO A 13 0.75 17.21 -9.81
N GLY A 14 0.75 17.45 -11.10
CA GLY A 14 1.92 17.22 -11.95
C GLY A 14 2.09 15.80 -12.45
N HIS A 15 1.33 14.85 -11.90
CA HIS A 15 1.29 13.49 -12.39
C HIS A 15 0.03 13.31 -13.24
N PHE A 16 0.18 12.82 -14.46
CA PHE A 16 -0.93 12.52 -15.35
C PHE A 16 -1.94 13.68 -15.52
N PRO A 17 -1.53 14.81 -16.10
CA PRO A 17 -2.45 15.94 -16.32
C PRO A 17 -3.68 15.51 -17.12
N GLY A 18 -4.87 15.88 -16.65
CA GLY A 18 -6.13 15.51 -17.27
C GLY A 18 -6.65 14.13 -16.93
N ARG A 19 -5.82 13.27 -16.34
CA ARG A 19 -6.20 11.92 -15.90
C ARG A 19 -5.48 11.60 -14.60
N PRO A 20 -5.96 12.14 -13.48
CA PRO A 20 -5.30 11.87 -12.22
C PRO A 20 -5.43 10.40 -11.84
N VAL A 21 -4.30 9.78 -11.54
CA VAL A 21 -4.20 8.41 -11.08
C VAL A 21 -3.39 8.44 -9.79
N VAL A 22 -3.83 7.68 -8.79
CA VAL A 22 -3.09 7.60 -7.54
C VAL A 22 -1.77 6.87 -7.80
N PRO A 23 -0.61 7.50 -7.55
CA PRO A 23 0.67 6.82 -7.72
C PRO A 23 0.77 5.59 -6.83
N GLY A 24 1.43 4.54 -7.33
CA GLY A 24 1.60 3.30 -6.57
C GLY A 24 2.26 3.50 -5.21
N VAL A 25 3.18 4.45 -5.11
CA VAL A 25 3.84 4.76 -3.84
C VAL A 25 2.86 5.27 -2.79
N VAL A 26 1.80 5.99 -3.20
CA VAL A 26 0.77 6.46 -2.28
C VAL A 26 -0.07 5.29 -1.78
N VAL A 27 -0.39 4.34 -2.66
CA VAL A 27 -1.10 3.13 -2.28
C VAL A 27 -0.27 2.31 -1.29
N LEU A 28 1.01 2.13 -1.56
CA LEU A 28 1.91 1.42 -0.66
C LEU A 28 2.02 2.10 0.70
N ASP A 29 2.05 3.42 0.72
CA ASP A 29 2.08 4.16 1.98
C ASP A 29 0.87 3.82 2.86
N ARG A 30 -0.30 3.66 2.26
CA ARG A 30 -1.51 3.27 3.00
C ARG A 30 -1.44 1.83 3.47
N VAL A 31 -0.86 0.93 2.66
CA VAL A 31 -0.64 -0.45 3.07
C VAL A 31 0.29 -0.51 4.28
N LEU A 32 1.38 0.24 4.25
CA LEU A 32 2.32 0.30 5.35
C LEU A 32 1.68 0.86 6.61
N ALA A 33 0.84 1.90 6.48
CA ALA A 33 0.11 2.44 7.60
C ALA A 33 -0.82 1.40 8.23
N ALA A 34 -1.45 0.55 7.42
CA ALA A 34 -2.31 -0.52 7.91
C ALA A 34 -1.50 -1.56 8.69
N ILE A 35 -0.32 -1.92 8.21
CA ILE A 35 0.57 -2.84 8.92
C ILE A 35 1.02 -2.24 10.25
N GLU A 36 1.41 -0.98 10.25
CA GLU A 36 1.85 -0.30 11.46
C GLU A 36 0.73 -0.20 12.50
N ALA A 37 -0.51 -0.08 12.05
CA ALA A 37 -1.66 -0.05 12.95
C ALA A 37 -1.82 -1.38 13.71
N GLU A 38 -1.41 -2.49 13.09
CA GLU A 38 -1.49 -3.81 13.71
C GLU A 38 -0.22 -4.18 14.48
N ALA A 39 0.94 -3.90 13.90
CA ALA A 39 2.21 -4.42 14.38
C ALA A 39 3.12 -3.38 15.03
N GLY A 40 2.72 -2.11 15.02
CA GLY A 40 3.55 -1.03 15.52
C GLY A 40 4.53 -0.50 14.46
N PRO A 41 5.31 0.52 14.80
CA PRO A 41 6.20 1.18 13.84
C PRO A 41 7.17 0.23 13.16
N LEU A 42 7.32 0.39 11.85
CA LEU A 42 8.29 -0.37 11.06
C LEU A 42 9.54 0.50 10.88
N ARG A 43 10.67 0.02 11.38
CA ARG A 43 11.94 0.75 11.27
C ARG A 43 12.55 0.59 9.90
N ALA A 44 12.61 -0.65 9.44
CA ALA A 44 13.15 -0.99 8.14
C ALA A 44 12.27 -2.07 7.54
N LEU A 45 12.08 -2.03 6.22
CA LEU A 45 11.26 -3.00 5.55
C LEU A 45 11.78 -3.27 4.15
N ARG A 46 11.34 -4.40 3.60
CA ARG A 46 11.59 -4.75 2.21
C ARG A 46 10.28 -5.08 1.55
N LEU A 47 10.22 -4.81 0.25
CA LEU A 47 9.09 -5.15 -0.61
C LEU A 47 9.59 -6.15 -1.65
N PRO A 48 9.70 -7.43 -1.31
CA PRO A 48 10.21 -8.41 -2.26
C PRO A 48 9.30 -8.56 -3.47
N GLN A 49 8.03 -8.24 -3.32
CA GLN A 49 7.08 -8.31 -4.42
C GLN A 49 5.99 -7.27 -4.24
N ALA A 50 5.72 -6.52 -5.29
CA ALA A 50 4.58 -5.62 -5.35
C ALA A 50 4.11 -5.55 -6.81
N LYS A 51 2.83 -5.77 -7.04
CA LYS A 51 2.22 -5.73 -8.36
C LYS A 51 1.06 -4.75 -8.38
N PHE A 52 1.04 -3.89 -9.37
CA PHE A 52 -0.06 -2.94 -9.59
C PHE A 52 -0.79 -3.37 -10.87
N LEU A 53 -2.00 -3.85 -10.71
CA LEU A 53 -2.77 -4.45 -11.80
C LEU A 53 -3.74 -3.48 -12.44
N GLN A 54 -4.34 -2.60 -11.63
CA GLN A 54 -5.29 -1.61 -12.11
C GLN A 54 -5.08 -0.31 -11.32
N PRO A 55 -5.30 0.84 -11.95
CA PRO A 55 -5.14 2.12 -11.26
C PRO A 55 -6.25 2.37 -10.26
N LEU A 56 -5.90 3.05 -9.17
CA LEU A 56 -6.85 3.64 -8.25
C LEU A 56 -6.96 5.11 -8.60
N LEU A 57 -8.19 5.61 -8.71
CA LEU A 57 -8.43 7.02 -9.00
C LEU A 57 -8.69 7.78 -7.70
N PRO A 58 -8.36 9.09 -7.68
CA PRO A 58 -8.66 9.90 -6.51
C PRO A 58 -10.15 9.87 -6.18
N GLY A 59 -10.46 9.82 -4.90
CA GLY A 59 -11.85 9.78 -4.43
C GLY A 59 -12.49 8.42 -4.44
N GLN A 60 -11.89 7.43 -5.08
CA GLN A 60 -12.43 6.08 -5.07
C GLN A 60 -12.05 5.36 -3.77
N ALA A 61 -13.02 4.66 -3.19
CA ALA A 61 -12.77 3.85 -2.01
C ALA A 61 -12.18 2.49 -2.40
N ALA A 62 -11.21 2.03 -1.65
CA ALA A 62 -10.63 0.71 -1.83
C ALA A 62 -10.43 0.05 -0.47
N GLU A 63 -10.15 -1.24 -0.48
CA GLU A 63 -9.92 -2.02 0.73
C GLU A 63 -8.51 -2.58 0.72
N VAL A 64 -7.82 -2.43 1.83
CA VAL A 64 -6.54 -3.09 2.08
C VAL A 64 -6.80 -4.28 2.98
N ALA A 65 -6.45 -5.46 2.51
CA ALA A 65 -6.50 -6.68 3.30
C ALA A 65 -5.06 -7.13 3.57
N LEU A 66 -4.80 -7.50 4.81
CA LEU A 66 -3.49 -7.97 5.26
C LEU A 66 -3.63 -9.41 5.71
N GLU A 67 -2.64 -10.22 5.32
CA GLU A 67 -2.57 -11.61 5.74
C GLU A 67 -1.18 -11.88 6.29
N PRO A 68 -1.07 -12.31 7.57
CA PRO A 68 0.22 -12.71 8.11
C PRO A 68 0.79 -13.87 7.30
N ALA A 69 2.04 -13.76 6.91
CA ALA A 69 2.71 -14.77 6.07
C ALA A 69 4.00 -15.28 6.74
N GLY A 70 4.08 -15.15 8.05
CA GLY A 70 5.24 -15.52 8.85
C GLY A 70 5.61 -14.36 9.76
N GLU A 71 6.57 -14.58 10.65
CA GLU A 71 7.02 -13.55 11.58
C GLU A 71 7.64 -12.39 10.82
N GLY A 72 7.12 -11.19 11.05
CA GLY A 72 7.60 -9.99 10.38
C GLY A 72 7.30 -9.95 8.89
N ARG A 73 6.32 -10.70 8.43
CA ARG A 73 6.00 -10.82 7.02
C ARG A 73 4.49 -10.74 6.81
N TRP A 74 4.06 -9.94 5.84
CA TRP A 74 2.65 -9.75 5.52
C TRP A 74 2.45 -9.79 4.01
N ARG A 75 1.36 -10.42 3.59
CA ARG A 75 0.86 -10.27 2.24
C ARG A 75 -0.24 -9.23 2.25
N PHE A 76 -0.26 -8.39 1.25
CA PHE A 76 -1.31 -7.39 1.13
C PHE A 76 -2.07 -7.53 -0.18
N ARG A 77 -3.33 -7.14 -0.13
CA ARG A 77 -4.18 -7.05 -1.32
C ARG A 77 -4.98 -5.77 -1.21
N VAL A 78 -5.03 -5.02 -2.30
CA VAL A 78 -5.84 -3.82 -2.39
C VAL A 78 -6.91 -4.09 -3.43
N THR A 79 -8.17 -4.01 -3.02
CA THR A 79 -9.30 -4.33 -3.89
C THR A 79 -10.29 -3.19 -3.92
N ARG A 80 -11.04 -3.10 -5.01
CA ARG A 80 -12.13 -2.16 -5.17
C ARG A 80 -13.25 -2.86 -5.91
N GLU A 81 -14.43 -2.93 -5.26
CA GLU A 81 -15.62 -3.59 -5.84
C GLU A 81 -15.32 -5.01 -6.34
N GLY A 82 -14.52 -5.75 -5.57
CA GLY A 82 -14.15 -7.11 -5.92
C GLY A 82 -12.99 -7.23 -6.90
N ALA A 83 -12.53 -6.13 -7.49
CA ALA A 83 -11.41 -6.16 -8.43
C ALA A 83 -10.09 -5.95 -7.68
N LEU A 84 -9.10 -6.78 -8.00
CA LEU A 84 -7.77 -6.68 -7.42
C LEU A 84 -6.99 -5.55 -8.11
N LEU A 85 -6.62 -4.52 -7.35
CA LEU A 85 -5.87 -3.38 -7.88
C LEU A 85 -4.37 -3.55 -7.68
N ALA A 86 -3.97 -4.10 -6.54
CA ALA A 86 -2.57 -4.30 -6.21
C ALA A 86 -2.43 -5.46 -5.23
N SER A 87 -1.27 -6.07 -5.24
CA SER A 87 -0.93 -7.11 -4.28
C SER A 87 0.59 -7.18 -4.10
N GLY A 88 1.01 -7.80 -3.02
CA GLY A 88 2.43 -7.96 -2.78
C GLY A 88 2.72 -8.47 -1.39
N GLU A 89 3.97 -8.30 -1.01
CA GLU A 89 4.48 -8.77 0.28
C GLU A 89 5.36 -7.71 0.91
N VAL A 90 5.19 -7.51 2.21
CA VAL A 90 6.03 -6.62 3.01
C VAL A 90 6.75 -7.47 4.03
N VAL A 91 8.06 -7.28 4.14
CA VAL A 91 8.89 -8.00 5.10
C VAL A 91 9.60 -6.98 5.99
N ARG A 92 9.49 -7.16 7.30
CA ARG A 92 10.27 -6.37 8.24
C ARG A 92 11.73 -6.80 8.14
N ASP A 93 12.60 -5.84 7.90
CA ASP A 93 14.03 -6.12 7.78
C ASP A 93 14.69 -6.07 9.16
N GLU A 94 14.59 -7.16 9.90
CA GLU A 94 15.12 -7.25 11.25
C GLU A 94 16.65 -7.35 11.27
N GLY A 95 17.25 -7.75 10.16
CA GLY A 95 18.69 -7.81 10.06
C GLY A 95 19.36 -6.44 10.22
N ALA A 96 18.64 -5.37 9.84
CA ALA A 96 19.16 -4.01 10.02
C ALA A 96 19.24 -3.60 11.49
N ASP A 97 18.40 -4.19 12.34
CA ASP A 97 18.36 -3.88 13.76
C ASP A 97 19.26 -4.80 14.59
N ALA A 98 19.65 -5.92 14.04
CA ALA A 98 20.45 -6.91 14.75
C ALA A 98 21.94 -6.58 14.77
N ALA A 99 22.33 -5.59 14.02
CA ALA A 99 23.73 -5.21 13.90
C ALA A 99 24.19 -4.37 15.10
#